data_72216cc0d16bdd494c11e8ff7714f8b1
#
_entry.id   72216cc0d16bdd494c11e8ff7714f8b1
#
_cell.length_a   1.000
_cell.length_b   1.000
_cell.length_c   1.000
_cell.angle_alpha   90.00
_cell.angle_beta   90.00
_cell.angle_gamma   90.00
#
_symmetry.space_group_name_H-M   'P 1'
#
loop_
_entity.id
_entity.type
_entity.pdbx_description
1 polymer ?
#
loop_
_entity_poly.entity_id
_entity_poly.type
_entity_poly.pdbx_seq_one_letter_code
_entity_poly.pdbx_strand_id
1 'polypeptide(L)'
;MIRVLTFDVETTHVEKKGGGTTPLPYFGNNLVSIGYKWLNSAVYYDCYYHSTEPPSEGAFTRFQAALNHADIVIGHNIKFDINWIRECGFVYDGELYDTMVAEYILAKSQSWPLNLAALAGKYGGTQKEKDLVADYLKDGYTFYDIPWEIVREYGIADVMATEEVAMEQLKIFDISVEEYISEFSTDTKAIA
;
A
#
# COMPACT_ATOMS: atom_id res chain seq x y z
N MET A 1 -5.99 22.99 -3.43
CA MET A 1 -6.15 21.66 -4.07
C MET A 1 -5.49 20.65 -3.17
N ILE A 2 -6.23 19.69 -2.63
CA ILE A 2 -5.71 18.64 -1.75
C ILE A 2 -4.82 17.69 -2.54
N ARG A 3 -3.71 17.33 -1.93
CA ARG A 3 -2.68 16.45 -2.51
C ARG A 3 -2.86 15.06 -1.91
N VAL A 4 -3.40 14.17 -2.72
CA VAL A 4 -3.64 12.77 -2.37
C VAL A 4 -2.50 11.92 -2.89
N LEU A 5 -1.84 11.19 -2.00
CA LEU A 5 -0.78 10.22 -2.32
C LEU A 5 -1.28 8.81 -2.02
N THR A 6 -1.19 7.92 -2.98
CA THR A 6 -1.43 6.49 -2.77
C THR A 6 -0.11 5.76 -2.80
N PHE A 7 0.14 4.84 -1.85
CA PHE A 7 1.35 4.01 -1.88
C PHE A 7 1.12 2.59 -1.35
N ASP A 8 2.05 1.72 -1.69
CA ASP A 8 2.11 0.32 -1.27
C ASP A 8 3.57 -0.13 -1.16
N VAL A 9 3.88 -1.06 -0.26
CA VAL A 9 5.23 -1.58 -0.05
C VAL A 9 5.32 -3.07 -0.25
N GLU A 10 6.40 -3.54 -0.93
CA GLU A 10 6.73 -4.95 -0.98
C GLU A 10 7.92 -5.26 -0.07
N THR A 11 7.86 -6.42 0.60
CA THR A 11 8.80 -6.76 1.65
C THR A 11 9.23 -8.21 1.56
N THR A 12 10.40 -8.53 2.13
CA THR A 12 10.75 -9.93 2.38
C THR A 12 9.90 -10.50 3.52
N HIS A 13 9.93 -11.82 3.65
CA HIS A 13 9.36 -12.51 4.81
C HIS A 13 10.36 -13.56 5.31
N VAL A 14 10.37 -13.79 6.61
CA VAL A 14 11.20 -14.81 7.27
C VAL A 14 10.34 -15.83 7.97
N GLU A 15 10.88 -17.05 8.16
CA GLU A 15 10.21 -18.11 8.91
C GLU A 15 10.11 -17.76 10.41
N LYS A 16 8.97 -18.06 11.00
CA LYS A 16 8.75 -17.94 12.45
C LYS A 16 9.20 -19.20 13.17
N LYS A 17 9.69 -19.02 14.39
CA LYS A 17 9.84 -20.15 15.33
C LYS A 17 8.45 -20.73 15.62
N GLY A 18 8.22 -21.97 15.17
CA GLY A 18 6.90 -22.63 15.32
C GLY A 18 6.09 -22.74 14.03
N GLY A 19 6.65 -22.32 12.90
CA GLY A 19 6.06 -22.45 11.56
C GLY A 19 5.35 -21.21 11.06
N GLY A 20 5.18 -21.14 9.73
CA GLY A 20 4.67 -19.97 9.01
C GLY A 20 5.70 -18.86 8.87
N THR A 21 5.35 -17.83 8.13
CA THR A 21 6.21 -16.70 7.84
C THR A 21 5.72 -15.41 8.49
N THR A 22 6.56 -14.39 8.54
CA THR A 22 6.19 -13.04 8.97
C THR A 22 6.87 -12.00 8.08
N PRO A 23 6.11 -11.05 7.54
CA PRO A 23 6.65 -9.94 6.77
C PRO A 23 6.95 -8.69 7.62
N LEU A 24 6.91 -8.78 8.97
CA LEU A 24 7.10 -7.61 9.82
C LEU A 24 8.57 -7.16 9.88
N PRO A 25 8.85 -5.84 9.94
CA PRO A 25 10.21 -5.29 9.89
C PRO A 25 11.10 -5.73 11.07
N TYR A 26 10.50 -6.04 12.22
CA TYR A 26 11.22 -6.37 13.46
C TYR A 26 11.95 -7.73 13.46
N PHE A 27 11.80 -8.54 12.42
CA PHE A 27 12.34 -9.90 12.36
C PHE A 27 13.48 -10.07 11.36
N GLY A 28 14.13 -8.96 10.95
CA GLY A 28 15.24 -9.00 10.00
C GLY A 28 14.78 -9.07 8.54
N ASN A 29 13.53 -8.72 8.27
CA ASN A 29 13.02 -8.52 6.93
C ASN A 29 13.53 -7.20 6.33
N ASN A 30 13.48 -7.10 5.01
CA ASN A 30 13.89 -5.92 4.27
C ASN A 30 12.73 -5.35 3.46
N LEU A 31 12.70 -4.04 3.32
CA LEU A 31 11.87 -3.34 2.36
C LEU A 31 12.42 -3.59 0.96
N VAL A 32 11.62 -4.23 0.10
CA VAL A 32 12.02 -4.54 -1.29
C VAL A 32 11.76 -3.37 -2.21
N SER A 33 10.55 -2.83 -2.20
CA SER A 33 10.15 -1.73 -3.07
C SER A 33 9.04 -0.88 -2.46
N ILE A 34 8.90 0.34 -2.99
CA ILE A 34 7.76 1.22 -2.75
C ILE A 34 7.19 1.65 -4.10
N GLY A 35 5.91 1.40 -4.30
CA GLY A 35 5.12 2.00 -5.37
C GLY A 35 4.32 3.18 -4.82
N TYR A 36 4.28 4.32 -5.52
CA TYR A 36 3.46 5.45 -5.10
C TYR A 36 3.03 6.32 -6.28
N LYS A 37 1.94 7.03 -6.11
CA LYS A 37 1.42 7.96 -7.12
C LYS A 37 0.62 9.08 -6.48
N TRP A 38 0.58 10.21 -7.15
CA TRP A 38 -0.40 11.25 -6.89
C TRP A 38 -1.72 10.92 -7.56
N LEU A 39 -2.82 11.40 -7.02
CA LEU A 39 -4.15 11.22 -7.62
C LEU A 39 -4.13 11.55 -9.12
N ASN A 40 -4.61 10.63 -9.93
CA ASN A 40 -4.64 10.72 -11.40
C ASN A 40 -3.25 10.87 -12.09
N SER A 41 -2.15 10.50 -11.44
CA SER A 41 -0.82 10.50 -12.07
C SER A 41 -0.34 9.08 -12.41
N ALA A 42 0.80 8.98 -13.09
CA ALA A 42 1.51 7.71 -13.26
C ALA A 42 2.11 7.25 -11.93
N VAL A 43 2.29 5.94 -11.79
CA VAL A 43 2.95 5.32 -10.63
C VAL A 43 4.46 5.49 -10.74
N TYR A 44 5.08 5.98 -9.68
CA TYR A 44 6.53 5.85 -9.42
C TYR A 44 6.76 4.54 -8.70
N TYR A 45 7.82 3.81 -9.06
CA TYR A 45 8.12 2.52 -8.45
C TYR A 45 9.62 2.40 -8.22
N ASP A 46 10.04 2.40 -6.97
CA ASP A 46 11.44 2.44 -6.55
C ASP A 46 11.87 1.13 -5.88
N CYS A 47 13.03 0.61 -6.29
CA CYS A 47 13.71 -0.51 -5.64
C CYS A 47 14.51 -0.02 -4.43
N TYR A 48 14.46 -0.78 -3.32
CA TYR A 48 15.26 -0.58 -2.12
C TYR A 48 16.18 -1.77 -1.83
N TYR A 49 15.68 -2.99 -2.04
CA TYR A 49 16.45 -4.20 -1.78
C TYR A 49 15.95 -5.36 -2.65
N HIS A 50 16.74 -5.76 -3.65
CA HIS A 50 16.38 -6.84 -4.56
C HIS A 50 17.62 -7.61 -5.04
N SER A 51 17.47 -8.90 -5.41
CA SER A 51 18.60 -9.77 -5.79
C SER A 51 19.29 -9.36 -7.07
N THR A 52 18.58 -8.78 -8.03
CA THR A 52 19.09 -8.43 -9.36
C THR A 52 18.95 -6.96 -9.71
N GLU A 53 18.02 -6.23 -9.08
CA GLU A 53 17.80 -4.81 -9.32
C GLU A 53 18.53 -3.98 -8.27
N PRO A 54 19.39 -3.03 -8.65
CA PRO A 54 20.05 -2.15 -7.69
C PRO A 54 19.04 -1.17 -7.06
N PRO A 55 19.30 -0.71 -5.83
CA PRO A 55 18.49 0.34 -5.22
C PRO A 55 18.39 1.58 -6.11
N SER A 56 17.17 2.10 -6.28
CA SER A 56 16.91 3.29 -7.08
C SER A 56 17.59 4.52 -6.49
N GLU A 57 18.43 5.20 -7.29
CA GLU A 57 19.14 6.40 -6.81
C GLU A 57 18.14 7.48 -6.34
N GLY A 58 18.36 8.01 -5.15
CA GLY A 58 17.52 9.05 -4.57
C GLY A 58 16.10 8.62 -4.18
N ALA A 59 15.76 7.34 -4.20
CA ALA A 59 14.44 6.81 -3.86
C ALA A 59 13.93 7.33 -2.51
N PHE A 60 14.78 7.24 -1.47
CA PHE A 60 14.43 7.72 -0.12
C PHE A 60 14.03 9.20 -0.14
N THR A 61 14.84 10.05 -0.74
CA THR A 61 14.59 11.50 -0.79
C THR A 61 13.32 11.83 -1.58
N ARG A 62 13.08 11.14 -2.70
CA ARG A 62 11.86 11.35 -3.52
C ARG A 62 10.59 10.97 -2.76
N PHE A 63 10.58 9.77 -2.16
CA PHE A 63 9.39 9.31 -1.46
C PHE A 63 9.14 10.13 -0.18
N GLN A 64 10.19 10.47 0.59
CA GLN A 64 10.04 11.37 1.74
C GLN A 64 9.52 12.75 1.32
N ALA A 65 9.99 13.29 0.20
CA ALA A 65 9.45 14.55 -0.32
C ALA A 65 7.97 14.41 -0.72
N ALA A 66 7.56 13.29 -1.30
CA ALA A 66 6.15 13.02 -1.58
C ALA A 66 5.31 12.97 -0.29
N LEU A 67 5.75 12.24 0.73
CA LEU A 67 5.08 12.18 2.03
C LEU A 67 4.95 13.58 2.68
N ASN A 68 6.01 14.40 2.64
CA ASN A 68 6.00 15.76 3.20
C ASN A 68 5.01 16.69 2.49
N HIS A 69 4.65 16.40 1.25
CA HIS A 69 3.72 17.19 0.46
C HIS A 69 2.30 16.63 0.43
N ALA A 70 2.09 15.42 0.91
CA ALA A 70 0.77 14.81 0.93
C ALA A 70 -0.09 15.39 2.06
N ASP A 71 -1.32 15.76 1.73
CA ASP A 71 -2.33 16.16 2.71
C ASP A 71 -3.06 14.93 3.27
N ILE A 72 -3.15 13.87 2.47
CA ILE A 72 -3.66 12.55 2.85
C ILE A 72 -2.91 11.46 2.10
N VAL A 73 -2.71 10.33 2.78
CA VAL A 73 -2.15 9.11 2.20
C VAL A 73 -3.19 8.01 2.18
N ILE A 74 -3.32 7.35 1.04
CA ILE A 74 -4.21 6.20 0.82
C ILE A 74 -3.40 4.92 0.73
N GLY A 75 -3.87 3.85 1.38
CA GLY A 75 -3.31 2.51 1.25
C GLY A 75 -4.37 1.43 1.50
N HIS A 76 -4.00 0.18 1.24
CA HIS A 76 -4.82 -0.98 1.57
C HIS A 76 -4.21 -1.73 2.75
N ASN A 77 -4.90 -1.80 3.90
CA ASN A 77 -4.30 -2.23 5.16
C ASN A 77 -3.08 -1.37 5.53
N ILE A 78 -3.21 -0.07 5.35
CA ILE A 78 -2.14 0.93 5.38
C ILE A 78 -1.32 0.91 6.69
N LYS A 79 -1.86 0.37 7.76
CA LYS A 79 -1.13 0.18 9.01
C LYS A 79 0.16 -0.64 8.81
N PHE A 80 0.12 -1.63 7.92
CA PHE A 80 1.29 -2.42 7.57
C PHE A 80 2.37 -1.55 6.92
N ASP A 81 1.99 -0.79 5.91
CA ASP A 81 2.89 0.06 5.13
C ASP A 81 3.49 1.18 5.96
N ILE A 82 2.67 1.85 6.78
CA ILE A 82 3.12 2.91 7.69
C ILE A 82 4.15 2.38 8.70
N ASN A 83 3.95 1.18 9.25
CA ASN A 83 4.93 0.58 10.14
C ASN A 83 6.25 0.33 9.41
N TRP A 84 6.20 -0.16 8.17
CA TRP A 84 7.40 -0.40 7.37
C TRP A 84 8.17 0.87 7.06
N ILE A 85 7.48 1.90 6.55
CA ILE A 85 8.17 3.14 6.20
C ILE A 85 8.77 3.82 7.44
N ARG A 86 8.09 3.78 8.59
CA ARG A 86 8.61 4.31 9.86
C ARG A 86 9.88 3.59 10.31
N GLU A 87 9.91 2.26 10.27
CA GLU A 87 11.11 1.48 10.59
C GLU A 87 12.27 1.74 9.62
N CYS A 88 11.98 2.09 8.37
CA CYS A 88 12.99 2.52 7.39
C CYS A 88 13.43 3.97 7.55
N GLY A 89 12.88 4.72 8.52
CA GLY A 89 13.27 6.09 8.82
C GLY A 89 12.51 7.17 8.06
N PHE A 90 11.44 6.81 7.35
CA PHE A 90 10.51 7.79 6.79
C PHE A 90 9.61 8.39 7.87
N VAL A 91 9.19 9.62 7.66
CA VAL A 91 8.30 10.36 8.57
C VAL A 91 7.04 10.77 7.84
N TYR A 92 5.90 10.40 8.40
CA TYR A 92 4.58 10.88 7.98
C TYR A 92 3.64 10.90 9.18
N ASP A 93 3.04 12.08 9.44
CA ASP A 93 2.11 12.33 10.55
C ASP A 93 0.80 12.97 10.03
N GLY A 94 0.55 12.87 8.73
CA GLY A 94 -0.68 13.37 8.08
C GLY A 94 -1.85 12.39 8.15
N GLU A 95 -2.90 12.71 7.41
CA GLU A 95 -4.15 11.93 7.39
C GLU A 95 -3.98 10.63 6.58
N LEU A 96 -4.69 9.59 7.02
CA LEU A 96 -4.66 8.27 6.39
C LEU A 96 -6.06 7.84 5.95
N TYR A 97 -6.15 7.21 4.79
CA TYR A 97 -7.34 6.48 4.34
C TYR A 97 -6.98 5.02 4.09
N ASP A 98 -7.63 4.11 4.79
CA ASP A 98 -7.42 2.66 4.66
C ASP A 98 -8.61 2.03 3.93
N THR A 99 -8.38 1.55 2.70
CA THR A 99 -9.44 0.94 1.88
C THR A 99 -9.98 -0.36 2.49
N MET A 100 -9.19 -1.09 3.26
CA MET A 100 -9.64 -2.29 3.96
C MET A 100 -10.59 -1.94 5.11
N VAL A 101 -10.26 -0.92 5.89
CA VAL A 101 -11.10 -0.43 6.99
C VAL A 101 -12.39 0.20 6.45
N ALA A 102 -12.29 1.01 5.40
CA ALA A 102 -13.45 1.59 4.73
C ALA A 102 -14.42 0.51 4.23
N GLU A 103 -13.90 -0.55 3.61
CA GLU A 103 -14.71 -1.68 3.17
C GLU A 103 -15.39 -2.40 4.34
N TYR A 104 -14.68 -2.61 5.43
CA TYR A 104 -15.26 -3.22 6.64
C TYR A 104 -16.47 -2.41 7.16
N ILE A 105 -16.38 -1.08 7.13
CA ILE A 105 -17.47 -0.19 7.53
C ILE A 105 -18.64 -0.30 6.53
N LEU A 106 -18.38 -0.26 5.22
CA LEU A 106 -19.38 -0.39 4.17
C LEU A 106 -20.09 -1.74 4.20
N ALA A 107 -19.37 -2.81 4.56
CA ALA A 107 -19.94 -4.15 4.67
C ALA A 107 -20.93 -4.33 5.86
N LYS A 108 -21.00 -3.36 6.78
CA LYS A 108 -21.94 -3.36 7.93
C LYS A 108 -21.94 -4.69 8.69
N SER A 109 -20.75 -5.19 9.00
CA SER A 109 -20.52 -6.48 9.69
C SER A 109 -20.94 -7.73 8.89
N GLN A 110 -21.20 -7.62 7.60
CA GLN A 110 -21.39 -8.79 6.75
C GLN A 110 -20.02 -9.36 6.37
N SER A 111 -19.95 -10.69 6.26
CA SER A 111 -18.71 -11.36 5.82
C SER A 111 -18.48 -11.11 4.33
N TRP A 112 -17.43 -10.35 4.03
CA TRP A 112 -16.97 -10.07 2.68
C TRP A 112 -15.45 -10.18 2.64
N PRO A 113 -14.85 -10.69 1.55
CA PRO A 113 -13.39 -10.66 1.40
C PRO A 113 -12.86 -9.22 1.40
N LEU A 114 -11.91 -8.93 2.29
CA LEU A 114 -11.34 -7.58 2.44
C LEU A 114 -9.99 -7.42 1.73
N ASN A 115 -9.49 -8.44 1.04
CA ASN A 115 -8.24 -8.32 0.28
C ASN A 115 -8.42 -7.45 -0.97
N LEU A 116 -7.34 -6.78 -1.37
CA LEU A 116 -7.36 -5.80 -2.46
C LEU A 116 -7.90 -6.37 -3.79
N ALA A 117 -7.53 -7.60 -4.14
CA ALA A 117 -8.01 -8.23 -5.39
C ALA A 117 -9.54 -8.41 -5.40
N ALA A 118 -10.14 -8.79 -4.26
CA ALA A 118 -11.59 -8.90 -4.15
C ALA A 118 -12.27 -7.54 -4.25
N LEU A 119 -11.67 -6.49 -3.64
CA LEU A 119 -12.21 -5.13 -3.72
C LEU A 119 -12.07 -4.53 -5.12
N ALA A 120 -10.94 -4.71 -5.79
CA ALA A 120 -10.76 -4.32 -7.17
C ALA A 120 -11.79 -5.00 -8.09
N GLY A 121 -12.06 -6.30 -7.88
CA GLY A 121 -13.12 -7.01 -8.57
C GLY A 121 -14.53 -6.44 -8.30
N LYS A 122 -14.82 -6.10 -7.04
CA LYS A 122 -16.10 -5.52 -6.63
C LYS A 122 -16.37 -4.15 -7.25
N TYR A 123 -15.35 -3.31 -7.32
CA TYR A 123 -15.48 -1.92 -7.76
C TYR A 123 -15.11 -1.71 -9.24
N GLY A 124 -14.75 -2.78 -9.97
CA GLY A 124 -14.39 -2.69 -11.38
C GLY A 124 -13.03 -2.03 -11.63
N GLY A 125 -12.16 -2.04 -10.62
CA GLY A 125 -10.81 -1.49 -10.71
C GLY A 125 -9.81 -2.43 -11.40
N THR A 126 -8.55 -1.99 -11.42
CA THR A 126 -7.42 -2.71 -11.99
C THR A 126 -7.32 -4.12 -11.41
N GLN A 127 -7.32 -5.12 -12.27
CA GLN A 127 -7.15 -6.52 -11.90
C GLN A 127 -5.90 -7.09 -12.56
N LYS A 128 -5.21 -7.97 -11.87
CA LYS A 128 -4.08 -8.72 -12.43
C LYS A 128 -4.60 -9.83 -13.33
N GLU A 129 -4.22 -9.86 -14.59
CA GLU A 129 -4.61 -10.93 -15.53
C GLU A 129 -4.14 -12.30 -15.04
N LYS A 130 -2.94 -12.36 -14.43
CA LYS A 130 -2.37 -13.54 -13.79
C LYS A 130 -1.54 -13.13 -12.60
N ASP A 131 -1.81 -13.73 -11.45
CA ASP A 131 -1.02 -13.49 -10.25
C ASP A 131 0.24 -14.40 -10.24
N LEU A 132 1.24 -13.98 -11.04
CA LEU A 132 2.53 -14.68 -11.10
C LEU A 132 3.26 -14.63 -9.75
N VAL A 133 3.10 -13.54 -8.99
CA VAL A 133 3.73 -13.40 -7.67
C VAL A 133 3.21 -14.48 -6.72
N ALA A 134 1.90 -14.75 -6.72
CA ALA A 134 1.33 -15.80 -5.87
C ALA A 134 1.92 -17.19 -6.18
N ASP A 135 2.21 -17.50 -7.46
CA ASP A 135 2.87 -18.75 -7.83
C ASP A 135 4.28 -18.82 -7.27
N TYR A 136 5.10 -17.76 -7.41
CA TYR A 136 6.45 -17.69 -6.84
C TYR A 136 6.46 -17.79 -5.30
N LEU A 137 5.58 -17.06 -4.62
CA LEU A 137 5.47 -17.10 -3.15
C LEU A 137 5.10 -18.50 -2.65
N LYS A 138 4.22 -19.21 -3.37
CA LYS A 138 3.85 -20.59 -3.07
C LYS A 138 5.03 -21.57 -3.23
N ASP A 139 5.93 -21.30 -4.18
CA ASP A 139 7.15 -22.08 -4.41
C ASP A 139 8.29 -21.70 -3.45
N GLY A 140 8.03 -20.80 -2.48
CA GLY A 140 8.96 -20.42 -1.42
C GLY A 140 9.88 -19.24 -1.75
N TYR A 141 9.68 -18.57 -2.89
CA TYR A 141 10.38 -17.33 -3.20
C TYR A 141 9.89 -16.18 -2.33
N THR A 142 10.70 -15.16 -2.20
CA THR A 142 10.31 -13.88 -1.59
C THR A 142 10.30 -12.78 -2.66
N PHE A 143 9.73 -11.61 -2.38
CA PHE A 143 9.81 -10.47 -3.30
C PHE A 143 11.27 -10.07 -3.65
N TYR A 144 12.23 -10.43 -2.82
CA TYR A 144 13.66 -10.25 -3.11
C TYR A 144 14.15 -11.12 -4.26
N ASP A 145 13.57 -12.33 -4.45
CA ASP A 145 14.05 -13.34 -5.39
C ASP A 145 13.22 -13.41 -6.68
N ILE A 146 11.98 -12.90 -6.67
CA ILE A 146 11.09 -12.89 -7.84
C ILE A 146 11.66 -11.93 -8.89
N PRO A 147 11.62 -12.26 -10.21
CA PRO A 147 12.12 -11.36 -11.24
C PRO A 147 11.54 -9.94 -11.09
N TRP A 148 12.45 -8.94 -11.15
CA TRP A 148 12.09 -7.55 -10.86
C TRP A 148 10.92 -7.00 -11.67
N GLU A 149 10.85 -7.35 -12.96
CA GLU A 149 9.75 -6.92 -13.84
C GLU A 149 8.40 -7.39 -13.30
N ILE A 150 8.33 -8.62 -12.76
CA ILE A 150 7.11 -9.18 -12.17
C ILE A 150 6.76 -8.46 -10.86
N VAL A 151 7.74 -8.21 -9.99
CA VAL A 151 7.55 -7.44 -8.75
C VAL A 151 7.05 -6.04 -9.06
N ARG A 152 7.66 -5.39 -10.04
CA ARG A 152 7.31 -4.03 -10.45
C ARG A 152 5.89 -3.95 -11.03
N GLU A 153 5.53 -4.86 -11.94
CA GLU A 153 4.18 -4.91 -12.52
C GLU A 153 3.12 -5.18 -11.45
N TYR A 154 3.43 -6.08 -10.52
CA TYR A 154 2.57 -6.43 -9.40
C TYR A 154 2.29 -5.22 -8.52
N GLY A 155 3.33 -4.55 -8.00
CA GLY A 155 3.15 -3.41 -7.09
C GLY A 155 2.55 -2.18 -7.79
N ILE A 156 2.84 -1.93 -9.08
CA ILE A 156 2.15 -0.89 -9.85
C ILE A 156 0.64 -1.15 -9.92
N ALA A 157 0.24 -2.40 -10.17
CA ALA A 157 -1.16 -2.76 -10.22
C ALA A 157 -1.86 -2.60 -8.87
N ASP A 158 -1.16 -2.92 -7.75
CA ASP A 158 -1.71 -2.76 -6.40
C ASP A 158 -1.90 -1.28 -6.02
N VAL A 159 -0.97 -0.41 -6.35
CA VAL A 159 -1.12 1.04 -6.15
C VAL A 159 -2.29 1.60 -6.97
N MET A 160 -2.45 1.18 -8.22
CA MET A 160 -3.58 1.61 -9.07
C MET A 160 -4.91 1.11 -8.52
N ALA A 161 -5.01 -0.18 -8.21
CA ALA A 161 -6.22 -0.77 -7.64
C ALA A 161 -6.61 -0.10 -6.31
N THR A 162 -5.64 0.21 -5.46
CA THR A 162 -5.87 0.87 -4.17
C THR A 162 -6.49 2.26 -4.34
N GLU A 163 -5.96 3.09 -5.26
CA GLU A 163 -6.56 4.40 -5.55
C GLU A 163 -7.98 4.26 -6.10
N GLU A 164 -8.18 3.39 -7.08
CA GLU A 164 -9.49 3.16 -7.72
C GLU A 164 -10.54 2.70 -6.69
N VAL A 165 -10.19 1.75 -5.82
CA VAL A 165 -11.05 1.27 -4.73
C VAL A 165 -11.40 2.41 -3.77
N ALA A 166 -10.41 3.22 -3.36
CA ALA A 166 -10.65 4.34 -2.45
C ALA A 166 -11.62 5.35 -3.05
N MET A 167 -11.44 5.71 -4.33
CA MET A 167 -12.32 6.67 -4.99
C MET A 167 -13.76 6.15 -5.13
N GLU A 168 -13.97 4.86 -5.38
CA GLU A 168 -15.32 4.28 -5.42
C GLU A 168 -15.93 4.20 -4.01
N GLN A 169 -15.16 3.87 -2.99
CA GLN A 169 -15.64 3.88 -1.60
C GLN A 169 -16.08 5.27 -1.14
N LEU A 170 -15.30 6.33 -1.44
CA LEU A 170 -15.66 7.71 -1.13
C LEU A 170 -16.97 8.14 -1.82
N LYS A 171 -17.19 7.72 -3.08
CA LYS A 171 -18.49 7.94 -3.76
C LYS A 171 -19.65 7.25 -3.05
N ILE A 172 -19.46 6.03 -2.53
CA ILE A 172 -20.50 5.29 -1.81
C ILE A 172 -20.79 5.95 -0.46
N PHE A 173 -19.79 6.51 0.21
CA PHE A 173 -19.97 7.31 1.42
C PHE A 173 -20.62 8.67 1.14
N ASP A 174 -20.70 9.08 -0.12
CA ASP A 174 -21.18 10.40 -0.56
C ASP A 174 -20.38 11.57 0.05
N ILE A 175 -19.06 11.39 0.12
CA ILE A 175 -18.12 12.38 0.64
C ILE A 175 -16.96 12.59 -0.34
N SER A 176 -16.48 13.82 -0.41
CA SER A 176 -15.23 14.15 -1.09
C SER A 176 -14.01 13.87 -0.21
N VAL A 177 -12.81 13.84 -0.80
CA VAL A 177 -11.55 13.75 -0.03
C VAL A 177 -11.41 14.96 0.91
N GLU A 178 -11.83 16.14 0.47
CA GLU A 178 -11.84 17.36 1.25
C GLU A 178 -12.69 17.25 2.51
N GLU A 179 -13.90 16.72 2.36
CA GLU A 179 -14.82 16.49 3.48
C GLU A 179 -14.27 15.42 4.43
N TYR A 180 -13.71 14.33 3.89
CA TYR A 180 -13.06 13.31 4.71
C TYR A 180 -11.99 13.91 5.61
N ILE A 181 -11.07 14.70 5.06
CA ILE A 181 -10.00 15.33 5.83
C ILE A 181 -10.59 16.32 6.88
N SER A 182 -11.60 17.12 6.52
CA SER A 182 -12.15 18.11 7.43
C SER A 182 -12.93 17.52 8.60
N GLU A 183 -13.63 16.41 8.38
CA GLU A 183 -14.50 15.80 9.41
C GLU A 183 -13.75 14.79 10.29
N PHE A 184 -12.80 14.04 9.73
CA PHE A 184 -12.13 12.96 10.45
C PHE A 184 -10.73 13.30 10.97
N SER A 185 -10.11 14.40 10.48
CA SER A 185 -8.78 14.85 10.91
C SER A 185 -8.68 15.24 12.37
N THR A 186 -9.79 15.60 13.00
CA THR A 186 -9.84 16.00 14.42
C THR A 186 -9.95 14.81 15.38
N ASP A 187 -10.54 13.68 14.95
CA ASP A 187 -10.80 12.54 15.84
C ASP A 187 -9.62 11.55 15.90
N THR A 188 -8.83 11.44 14.83
CA THR A 188 -7.66 10.52 14.80
C THR A 188 -6.47 11.02 15.62
N LYS A 189 -6.32 12.32 15.84
CA LYS A 189 -5.30 12.88 16.73
C LYS A 189 -5.60 12.66 18.22
N ALA A 190 -6.81 12.31 18.58
CA ALA A 190 -7.22 12.03 19.96
C ALA A 190 -6.98 10.56 20.38
N ILE A 191 -6.60 9.67 19.45
CA ILE A 191 -6.42 8.22 19.67
C ILE A 191 -4.96 7.78 19.49
N ALA A 192 -4.09 8.69 19.08
CA ALA A 192 -2.64 8.48 19.00
C ALA A 192 -1.99 9.01 20.27
#